data_95d8e88c65b92beba81766d9852b68cd
#
_entry.id   95d8e88c65b92beba81766d9852b68cd
#
_cell.length_a   1.000
_cell.length_b   1.000
_cell.length_c   1.000
_cell.angle_alpha   90.00
_cell.angle_beta   90.00
_cell.angle_gamma   90.00
#
_symmetry.space_group_name_H-M   'P 1'
#
loop_
_entity.id
_entity.type
_entity.pdbx_description
1 polymer ?
#
loop_
_entity_poly.entity_id
_entity_poly.type
_entity_poly.pdbx_seq_one_letter_code
_entity_poly.pdbx_strand_id
1 'polypeptide(L)'
;IKSTAASFEGTCTTRQILLELILSGQTLYAHADLEQIQQVLYNLLSNAIKFSPDHSTITIETTEKNGKIFVSVKDHGIGIPKSSLNKIWERFYKIDRSRGKDQKGTGLGLAIVKEIISAHGQHINVISTEGVGTEFIFTLEQAK
;
A
#
# COMPACT_ATOMS: atom_id res chain seq x y z
N ILE A 1 3.18 -10.74 -4.38
CA ILE A 1 3.31 -10.12 -3.05
C ILE A 1 4.64 -10.50 -2.41
N LYS A 2 4.98 -11.78 -2.38
CA LYS A 2 6.23 -12.20 -1.74
C LYS A 2 7.45 -11.59 -2.42
N SER A 3 7.42 -11.50 -3.74
CA SER A 3 8.50 -10.91 -4.51
C SER A 3 8.69 -9.42 -4.19
N THR A 4 7.59 -8.69 -4.12
CA THR A 4 7.64 -7.27 -3.79
C THR A 4 8.10 -7.06 -2.34
N ALA A 5 7.61 -7.88 -1.42
CA ALA A 5 8.03 -7.81 -0.02
C ALA A 5 9.53 -8.04 0.11
N ALA A 6 10.06 -9.01 -0.65
CA ALA A 6 11.48 -9.32 -0.62
C ALA A 6 12.33 -8.13 -1.07
N SER A 7 11.81 -7.28 -1.97
CA SER A 7 12.53 -6.11 -2.45
C SER A 7 12.83 -5.10 -1.32
N PHE A 8 12.05 -5.13 -0.26
CA PHE A 8 12.21 -4.19 0.86
C PHE A 8 12.89 -4.80 2.08
N GLU A 9 13.34 -6.06 1.98
CA GLU A 9 13.89 -6.77 3.12
C GLU A 9 15.05 -6.03 3.77
N GLY A 10 15.97 -5.51 2.96
CA GLY A 10 17.10 -4.77 3.50
C GLY A 10 16.68 -3.51 4.26
N THR A 11 15.76 -2.75 3.69
CA THR A 11 15.27 -1.52 4.32
C THR A 11 14.54 -1.84 5.62
N CYS A 12 13.69 -2.86 5.61
CA CYS A 12 12.95 -3.27 6.80
C CYS A 12 13.89 -3.75 7.89
N THR A 13 14.92 -4.52 7.53
CA THR A 13 15.91 -4.99 8.49
C THR A 13 16.64 -3.83 9.14
N THR A 14 17.09 -2.86 8.34
CA THR A 14 17.81 -1.70 8.85
C THR A 14 16.97 -0.89 9.82
N ARG A 15 15.68 -0.73 9.52
CA ARG A 15 14.78 0.04 10.35
C ARG A 15 14.08 -0.81 11.41
N GLN A 16 14.34 -2.11 11.44
CA GLN A 16 13.72 -3.05 12.37
C GLN A 16 12.20 -3.05 12.27
N ILE A 17 11.69 -2.90 11.04
CA ILE A 17 10.27 -3.00 10.75
C ILE A 17 9.95 -4.46 10.42
N LEU A 18 8.97 -5.01 11.11
CA LEU A 18 8.48 -6.36 10.82
C LEU A 18 7.46 -6.29 9.69
N LEU A 19 7.74 -7.03 8.63
CA LEU A 19 6.83 -7.12 7.49
C LEU A 19 6.06 -8.42 7.60
N GLU A 20 4.80 -8.33 8.00
CA GLU A 20 3.95 -9.49 8.25
C GLU A 20 3.08 -9.78 7.03
N LEU A 21 3.10 -11.02 6.55
CA LEU A 21 2.30 -11.43 5.40
C LEU A 21 1.23 -12.40 5.88
N ILE A 22 -0.03 -12.00 5.78
CA ILE A 22 -1.17 -12.85 6.10
C ILE A 22 -1.86 -13.18 4.79
N LEU A 23 -1.35 -14.20 4.12
CA LEU A 23 -1.82 -14.58 2.80
C LEU A 23 -2.81 -15.74 2.90
N SER A 24 -3.72 -15.80 1.91
CA SER A 24 -4.65 -16.92 1.82
C SER A 24 -3.88 -18.25 1.86
N GLY A 25 -4.44 -19.26 2.51
CA GLY A 25 -3.82 -20.56 2.63
C GLY A 25 -3.70 -21.30 1.30
N GLN A 26 -4.35 -20.84 0.25
CA GLN A 26 -4.26 -21.39 -1.09
C GLN A 26 -3.80 -20.32 -2.06
N THR A 27 -3.29 -20.74 -3.19
CA THR A 27 -2.87 -19.82 -4.24
C THR A 27 -4.10 -19.16 -4.85
N LEU A 28 -4.08 -17.83 -4.91
CA LEU A 28 -5.13 -17.05 -5.55
C LEU A 28 -4.62 -16.52 -6.88
N TYR A 29 -5.47 -16.60 -7.90
CA TYR A 29 -5.16 -16.07 -9.23
C TYR A 29 -6.08 -14.92 -9.54
N ALA A 30 -5.52 -13.87 -10.14
CA ALA A 30 -6.27 -12.68 -10.48
C ALA A 30 -6.11 -12.36 -11.96
N HIS A 31 -7.16 -11.76 -12.54
CA HIS A 31 -7.07 -11.17 -13.88
C HIS A 31 -6.48 -9.78 -13.74
N ALA A 32 -5.20 -9.64 -14.05
CA ALA A 32 -4.53 -8.38 -13.87
C ALA A 32 -3.22 -8.35 -14.65
N ASP A 33 -2.74 -7.13 -14.92
CA ASP A 33 -1.42 -6.93 -15.51
C ASP A 33 -0.39 -7.08 -14.40
N LEU A 34 0.45 -8.10 -14.50
CA LEU A 34 1.43 -8.42 -13.46
C LEU A 34 2.34 -7.25 -13.12
N GLU A 35 2.90 -6.61 -14.15
CA GLU A 35 3.83 -5.51 -13.92
C GLU A 35 3.15 -4.33 -13.25
N GLN A 36 1.93 -4.01 -13.68
CA GLN A 36 1.19 -2.89 -13.10
C GLN A 36 0.79 -3.17 -11.66
N ILE A 37 0.38 -4.39 -11.35
CA ILE A 37 0.02 -4.74 -9.98
C ILE A 37 1.26 -4.78 -9.08
N GLN A 38 2.40 -5.22 -9.60
CA GLN A 38 3.64 -5.12 -8.85
C GLN A 38 3.99 -3.66 -8.55
N GLN A 39 3.73 -2.76 -9.49
CA GLN A 39 3.94 -1.34 -9.29
C GLN A 39 3.03 -0.80 -8.17
N VAL A 40 1.77 -1.24 -8.15
CA VAL A 40 0.84 -0.85 -7.09
C VAL A 40 1.37 -1.29 -5.73
N LEU A 41 1.74 -2.56 -5.61
CA LEU A 41 2.25 -3.11 -4.36
C LEU A 41 3.53 -2.40 -3.92
N TYR A 42 4.43 -2.16 -4.87
CA TYR A 42 5.67 -1.46 -4.58
C TYR A 42 5.38 -0.05 -4.02
N ASN A 43 4.48 0.67 -4.67
CA ASN A 43 4.17 2.04 -4.26
C ASN A 43 3.48 2.08 -2.89
N LEU A 44 2.55 1.16 -2.63
CA LEU A 44 1.86 1.12 -1.35
C LEU A 44 2.82 0.72 -0.23
N LEU A 45 3.67 -0.27 -0.48
CA LEU A 45 4.61 -0.74 0.53
C LEU A 45 5.69 0.29 0.80
N SER A 46 6.22 0.93 -0.24
CA SER A 46 7.19 2.01 -0.10
C SER A 46 6.62 3.14 0.75
N ASN A 47 5.35 3.49 0.48
CA ASN A 47 4.68 4.53 1.23
C ASN A 47 4.50 4.14 2.70
N ALA A 48 4.11 2.89 2.96
CA ALA A 48 3.93 2.39 4.31
C ALA A 48 5.25 2.44 5.10
N ILE A 49 6.34 2.02 4.47
CA ILE A 49 7.66 2.04 5.12
C ILE A 49 8.09 3.47 5.40
N LYS A 50 7.86 4.36 4.44
CA LYS A 50 8.26 5.77 4.57
C LYS A 50 7.63 6.43 5.79
N PHE A 51 6.36 6.15 6.05
CA PHE A 51 5.62 6.81 7.12
C PHE A 51 5.54 6.02 8.42
N SER A 52 6.11 4.82 8.45
CA SER A 52 6.12 4.02 9.67
C SER A 52 7.32 4.35 10.55
N PRO A 53 7.15 4.32 11.88
CA PRO A 53 8.30 4.46 12.78
C PRO A 53 9.14 3.19 12.75
N ASP A 54 10.40 3.30 13.17
CA ASP A 54 11.24 2.14 13.36
C ASP A 54 10.61 1.23 14.43
N HIS A 55 10.90 -0.05 14.37
CA HIS A 55 10.39 -1.06 15.31
C HIS A 55 8.88 -1.27 15.22
N SER A 56 8.26 -0.92 14.11
CA SER A 56 6.83 -1.13 13.91
C SER A 56 6.57 -2.33 13.01
N THR A 57 5.31 -2.62 12.76
CA THR A 57 4.88 -3.73 11.92
C THR A 57 4.06 -3.20 10.76
N ILE A 58 4.32 -3.72 9.56
CA ILE A 58 3.51 -3.48 8.37
C ILE A 58 2.91 -4.82 7.97
N THR A 59 1.60 -4.87 7.77
CA THR A 59 0.88 -6.11 7.44
C THR A 59 0.33 -6.04 6.02
N ILE A 60 0.63 -7.07 5.22
CA ILE A 60 0.01 -7.27 3.92
C ILE A 60 -0.88 -8.49 4.03
N GLU A 61 -2.15 -8.32 3.72
CA GLU A 61 -3.13 -9.40 3.86
C GLU A 61 -3.92 -9.57 2.57
N THR A 62 -4.17 -10.83 2.19
CA THR A 62 -5.04 -11.13 1.07
C THR A 62 -6.23 -11.96 1.56
N THR A 63 -7.41 -11.62 1.06
CA THR A 63 -8.62 -12.40 1.31
C THR A 63 -9.40 -12.54 0.03
N GLU A 64 -10.26 -13.54 -0.01
CA GLU A 64 -11.13 -13.80 -1.16
C GLU A 64 -12.57 -13.66 -0.72
N LYS A 65 -13.37 -12.96 -1.52
CA LYS A 65 -14.78 -12.81 -1.23
C LYS A 65 -15.56 -12.50 -2.49
N ASN A 66 -16.57 -13.32 -2.78
CA ASN A 66 -17.51 -13.07 -3.89
C ASN A 66 -16.82 -12.89 -5.24
N GLY A 67 -15.81 -13.71 -5.53
CA GLY A 67 -15.11 -13.65 -6.80
C GLY A 67 -14.11 -12.52 -6.92
N LYS A 68 -13.83 -11.83 -5.82
CA LYS A 68 -12.83 -10.78 -5.77
C LYS A 68 -11.76 -11.11 -4.75
N ILE A 69 -10.55 -10.64 -5.05
CA ILE A 69 -9.43 -10.72 -4.13
C ILE A 69 -9.23 -9.33 -3.54
N PHE A 70 -9.20 -9.26 -2.22
CA PHE A 70 -8.93 -8.02 -1.50
C PHE A 70 -7.50 -8.06 -1.01
N VAL A 71 -6.74 -7.02 -1.33
CA VAL A 71 -5.34 -6.89 -0.89
C VAL A 71 -5.24 -5.66 0.00
N SER A 72 -4.76 -5.88 1.21
CA SER A 72 -4.62 -4.84 2.22
C SER A 72 -3.15 -4.61 2.55
N VAL A 73 -2.75 -3.34 2.63
CA VAL A 73 -1.43 -2.95 3.13
C VAL A 73 -1.67 -2.00 4.29
N LYS A 74 -1.32 -2.44 5.49
CA LYS A 74 -1.63 -1.70 6.72
C LYS A 74 -0.35 -1.35 7.48
N ASP A 75 -0.25 -0.09 7.89
CA ASP A 75 0.87 0.37 8.71
C ASP A 75 0.36 0.99 10.01
N HIS A 76 1.29 1.22 10.93
CA HIS A 76 1.03 1.89 12.20
C HIS A 76 1.82 3.19 12.26
N GLY A 77 1.83 3.92 11.15
CA GLY A 77 2.57 5.16 11.01
C GLY A 77 1.80 6.37 11.49
N ILE A 78 2.17 7.51 10.93
CA ILE A 78 1.62 8.80 11.36
C ILE A 78 0.15 8.97 10.99
N GLY A 79 -0.37 8.16 10.08
CA GLY A 79 -1.72 8.32 9.57
C GLY A 79 -1.84 9.49 8.63
N ILE A 80 -3.04 9.68 8.09
CA ILE A 80 -3.34 10.76 7.14
C ILE A 80 -4.38 11.67 7.79
N PRO A 81 -4.12 12.98 7.85
CA PRO A 81 -5.12 13.90 8.36
C PRO A 81 -6.42 13.80 7.56
N LYS A 82 -7.54 13.86 8.25
CA LYS A 82 -8.84 13.73 7.62
C LYS A 82 -9.01 14.74 6.46
N SER A 83 -8.49 15.92 6.62
CA SER A 83 -8.56 16.95 5.59
C SER A 83 -7.75 16.61 4.33
N SER A 84 -6.81 15.67 4.43
CA SER A 84 -5.98 15.26 3.30
C SER A 84 -6.50 14.03 2.58
N LEU A 85 -7.43 13.27 3.17
CA LEU A 85 -7.86 11.99 2.60
C LEU A 85 -8.39 12.09 1.17
N ASN A 86 -9.01 13.20 0.81
CA ASN A 86 -9.51 13.39 -0.55
C ASN A 86 -8.42 13.80 -1.53
N LYS A 87 -7.29 14.24 -1.02
CA LYS A 87 -6.23 14.84 -1.85
C LYS A 87 -5.05 13.92 -2.10
N ILE A 88 -4.94 12.81 -1.35
CA ILE A 88 -3.77 11.95 -1.46
C ILE A 88 -3.60 11.32 -2.84
N TRP A 89 -4.67 11.27 -3.63
CA TRP A 89 -4.64 10.72 -4.98
C TRP A 89 -4.22 11.73 -6.03
N GLU A 90 -4.08 13.01 -5.65
CA GLU A 90 -3.67 14.04 -6.59
C GLU A 90 -2.19 13.95 -6.89
N ARG A 91 -1.83 14.24 -8.13
CA ARG A 91 -0.43 14.21 -8.53
C ARG A 91 0.34 15.29 -7.76
N PHE A 92 1.56 14.93 -7.35
CA PHE A 92 2.48 15.81 -6.65
C PHE A 92 1.99 16.24 -5.26
N TYR A 93 0.88 15.67 -4.77
CA TYR A 93 0.42 15.97 -3.42
C TYR A 93 1.31 15.29 -2.39
N LYS A 94 1.74 16.03 -1.41
CA LYS A 94 2.52 15.50 -0.28
C LYS A 94 1.91 16.02 1.01
N ILE A 95 1.97 15.18 2.03
CA ILE A 95 1.49 15.56 3.35
C ILE A 95 2.57 16.38 4.03
N ASP A 96 2.23 17.59 4.47
CA ASP A 96 3.19 18.52 5.07
C ASP A 96 3.98 17.95 6.24
N ARG A 97 3.38 17.03 6.98
CA ARG A 97 4.05 16.46 8.15
C ARG A 97 5.28 15.65 7.80
N SER A 98 5.44 15.27 6.56
CA SER A 98 6.61 14.52 6.13
C SER A 98 7.70 15.43 5.58
N ARG A 99 7.53 16.73 5.71
CA ARG A 99 8.50 17.67 5.17
C ARG A 99 9.89 17.49 5.75
N GLY A 100 10.88 17.97 5.05
CA GLY A 100 12.26 17.88 5.47
C GLY A 100 12.87 16.56 5.10
N LYS A 101 12.99 15.67 6.05
CA LYS A 101 13.69 14.40 5.85
C LYS A 101 13.07 13.52 4.78
N ASP A 102 11.79 13.68 4.56
CA ASP A 102 11.04 12.77 3.69
C ASP A 102 10.68 13.40 2.37
N GLN A 103 11.58 14.20 1.84
CA GLN A 103 11.35 14.87 0.56
C GLN A 103 11.68 14.00 -0.65
N LYS A 104 11.88 12.71 -0.46
CA LYS A 104 12.32 11.84 -1.54
C LYS A 104 11.25 11.52 -2.57
N GLY A 105 10.02 11.46 -2.17
CA GLY A 105 8.95 11.11 -3.10
C GLY A 105 8.59 12.26 -4.02
N THR A 106 8.07 11.93 -5.20
CA THR A 106 7.61 12.93 -6.16
C THR A 106 6.17 13.32 -5.95
N GLY A 107 5.44 12.61 -5.11
CA GLY A 107 4.01 12.82 -4.94
C GLY A 107 3.19 12.14 -6.03
N LEU A 108 3.79 11.28 -6.84
CA LEU A 108 3.09 10.59 -7.92
C LEU A 108 2.66 9.17 -7.57
N GLY A 109 3.25 8.58 -6.52
CA GLY A 109 3.04 7.17 -6.21
C GLY A 109 1.59 6.78 -6.04
N LEU A 110 0.82 7.52 -5.24
CA LEU A 110 -0.58 7.19 -4.99
C LEU A 110 -1.47 7.52 -6.20
N ALA A 111 -1.15 8.56 -6.95
CA ALA A 111 -1.88 8.88 -8.18
C ALA A 111 -1.73 7.75 -9.19
N ILE A 112 -0.53 7.20 -9.33
CA ILE A 112 -0.27 6.08 -10.22
C ILE A 112 -1.04 4.85 -9.76
N VAL A 113 -1.05 4.56 -8.45
CA VAL A 113 -1.81 3.45 -7.89
C VAL A 113 -3.29 3.57 -8.27
N LYS A 114 -3.87 4.75 -8.06
CA LYS A 114 -5.27 4.99 -8.37
C LYS A 114 -5.55 4.77 -9.86
N GLU A 115 -4.67 5.26 -10.73
CA GLU A 115 -4.84 5.09 -12.16
C GLU A 115 -4.81 3.63 -12.58
N ILE A 116 -3.87 2.86 -12.05
CA ILE A 116 -3.72 1.45 -12.38
C ILE A 116 -4.95 0.66 -11.94
N ILE A 117 -5.38 0.85 -10.70
CA ILE A 117 -6.54 0.11 -10.16
C ILE A 117 -7.81 0.47 -10.92
N SER A 118 -7.99 1.75 -11.23
CA SER A 118 -9.16 2.19 -12.01
C SER A 118 -9.14 1.62 -13.42
N ALA A 119 -7.96 1.53 -14.05
CA ALA A 119 -7.83 0.95 -15.38
C ALA A 119 -8.16 -0.54 -15.40
N HIS A 120 -8.04 -1.22 -14.26
CA HIS A 120 -8.45 -2.61 -14.12
C HIS A 120 -9.95 -2.76 -13.84
N GLY A 121 -10.69 -1.65 -13.77
CA GLY A 121 -12.10 -1.69 -13.41
C GLY A 121 -12.32 -2.02 -11.95
N GLN A 122 -11.33 -1.81 -11.11
CA GLN A 122 -11.37 -2.16 -9.70
C GLN A 122 -11.35 -0.90 -8.83
N HIS A 123 -11.34 -1.10 -7.53
CA HIS A 123 -11.44 -0.01 -6.56
C HIS A 123 -10.31 -0.08 -5.55
N ILE A 124 -9.91 1.09 -5.05
CA ILE A 124 -8.99 1.19 -3.94
C ILE A 124 -9.56 2.17 -2.93
N ASN A 125 -9.47 1.80 -1.65
CA ASN A 125 -9.92 2.62 -0.54
C ASN A 125 -8.79 2.83 0.45
N VAL A 126 -8.91 3.89 1.24
CA VAL A 126 -7.98 4.17 2.30
C VAL A 126 -8.75 4.38 3.60
N ILE A 127 -8.25 3.75 4.66
CA ILE A 127 -8.77 3.93 6.01
C ILE A 127 -7.60 4.43 6.82
N SER A 128 -7.72 5.59 7.44
CA SER A 128 -6.61 6.15 8.19
C SER A 128 -7.08 6.93 9.39
N THR A 129 -6.32 6.83 10.47
CA THR A 129 -6.52 7.60 11.67
C THR A 129 -5.20 8.27 12.00
N GLU A 130 -5.21 9.58 12.06
CA GLU A 130 -4.00 10.36 12.35
C GLU A 130 -3.45 9.96 13.70
N GLY A 131 -2.14 9.68 13.74
CA GLY A 131 -1.47 9.23 14.94
C GLY A 131 -1.57 7.73 15.21
N VAL A 132 -2.33 7.00 14.40
CA VAL A 132 -2.53 5.55 14.57
C VAL A 132 -1.97 4.75 13.41
N GLY A 133 -2.34 5.10 12.18
CA GLY A 133 -1.85 4.40 11.00
C GLY A 133 -2.78 4.50 9.81
N THR A 134 -2.41 3.78 8.76
CA THR A 134 -3.12 3.82 7.49
C THR A 134 -3.25 2.42 6.91
N GLU A 135 -4.39 2.14 6.33
CA GLU A 135 -4.62 0.89 5.60
C GLU A 135 -5.16 1.22 4.21
N PHE A 136 -4.47 0.73 3.17
CA PHE A 136 -4.94 0.79 1.80
C PHE A 136 -5.47 -0.58 1.42
N ILE A 137 -6.68 -0.63 0.85
CA ILE A 137 -7.31 -1.88 0.45
C ILE A 137 -7.72 -1.75 -1.02
N PHE A 138 -7.23 -2.64 -1.88
CA PHE A 138 -7.67 -2.65 -3.26
C PHE A 138 -8.19 -4.03 -3.65
N THR A 139 -8.96 -4.07 -4.72
CA THR A 139 -9.59 -5.30 -5.19
C THR A 139 -9.01 -5.71 -6.54
N LEU A 140 -9.05 -7.00 -6.80
CA LEU A 140 -8.73 -7.59 -8.10
C LEU A 140 -9.79 -8.61 -8.43
N GLU A 141 -10.04 -8.79 -9.74
CA GLU A 141 -10.97 -9.84 -10.17
C GLU A 141 -10.28 -11.18 -10.04
N GLN A 142 -10.93 -12.13 -9.37
CA GLN A 142 -10.35 -13.44 -9.19
C GLN A 142 -10.47 -14.26 -10.48
N ALA A 143 -9.37 -14.87 -10.89
CA ALA A 143 -9.36 -15.79 -12.01
C ALA A 143 -9.79 -17.19 -11.52
N LYS A 144 -10.50 -17.92 -12.35
CA LYS A 144 -10.93 -19.26 -12.00
C LYS A 144 -10.03 -20.31 -12.59
#